data_a13f4e646b2ec867bcb420592330cfaf
#
_entry.id   a13f4e646b2ec867bcb420592330cfaf
#
_cell.length_a   1.000
_cell.length_b   1.000
_cell.length_c   1.000
_cell.angle_alpha   90.00
_cell.angle_beta   90.00
_cell.angle_gamma   90.00
#
_symmetry.space_group_name_H-M   'P 1'
#
loop_
_entity.id
_entity.type
_entity.pdbx_description
1 polymer ?
#
loop_
_entity_poly.entity_id
_entity_poly.type
_entity_poly.pdbx_seq_one_letter_code
_entity_poly.pdbx_strand_id
1 'polypeptide(L)'
;MVRRRSGVSRAAHTVRWLAHTPWPVLALDMLRANLVGALFTFAFLRFGMPSADAISLSEFDALNQFAFGVYLLFAIIVGIYLTIRLSMPVLIWHRRRSRLDDEAARKRALQLPTLVTVVNLGLWTVGGVLLAAINLRQSVKDFILVLLASLIGALVTGVLSFMQAEKVLRPITVAAMANDPNSANAPGIATRITVFWIVSVAVPLVVIGALIVLQETGVVDTDAEGLQRAILWMTCAAMVFGLLAITRLVRSITDPVKQMRLALNQVKAGNLNVAVKIYDGNDLGLLQAGFNDMVADVRERQELRNLFGRYVGEDVARRAIETGTELGGEERYVGVLFVDIVGSTRLAVNRPPREVVELLNDFFQVVVDVVGKHGGFVNKFQGDAALAIFGAPLDQDDFSGAALAAARELRVELADRLGDVDMGIGVSAGKAVAGHIGSEQRLEYTVIGDPVNEAARLTELAKDEQTRVLGSARAVFLAGDEEAAHWEIGEGVELRGRGIETLLARPDLDVAEPTPDVG
;
A
#
# COMPACT_ATOMS: atom_id res chain seq x y z
N MET A 1 56.41 10.65 14.93
CA MET A 1 55.91 11.17 13.64
C MET A 1 54.71 10.36 13.06
N VAL A 2 54.20 9.33 13.73
CA VAL A 2 53.15 8.41 13.21
C VAL A 2 51.70 8.87 13.57
N ARG A 3 51.49 9.70 14.59
CA ARG A 3 50.12 10.09 15.03
C ARG A 3 49.39 11.14 14.17
N ARG A 4 50.09 11.91 13.33
CA ARG A 4 49.45 12.97 12.47
C ARG A 4 48.84 12.42 11.15
N ARG A 5 49.34 11.28 10.64
CA ARG A 5 48.79 10.70 9.39
C ARG A 5 47.42 10.04 9.57
N SER A 6 47.06 9.60 10.79
CA SER A 6 45.77 8.95 11.05
C SER A 6 44.57 9.93 11.07
N GLY A 7 44.79 11.21 11.37
CA GLY A 7 43.73 12.23 11.41
C GLY A 7 43.27 12.65 10.01
N VAL A 8 44.22 12.91 9.11
CA VAL A 8 43.95 13.35 7.74
C VAL A 8 43.25 12.26 6.94
N SER A 9 43.60 10.96 7.14
CA SER A 9 42.95 9.85 6.48
C SER A 9 41.50 9.63 6.98
N ARG A 10 41.24 9.86 8.26
CA ARG A 10 39.87 9.79 8.83
C ARG A 10 39.01 10.94 8.32
N ALA A 11 39.52 12.16 8.28
CA ALA A 11 38.81 13.32 7.74
C ALA A 11 38.45 13.11 6.25
N ALA A 12 39.42 12.67 5.43
CA ALA A 12 39.18 12.37 4.01
C ALA A 12 38.14 11.24 3.80
N HIS A 13 38.16 10.23 4.66
CA HIS A 13 37.16 9.16 4.62
C HIS A 13 35.77 9.69 5.00
N THR A 14 35.66 10.51 6.02
CA THR A 14 34.41 11.14 6.46
C THR A 14 33.83 12.05 5.37
N VAL A 15 34.66 12.86 4.72
CA VAL A 15 34.25 13.75 3.62
C VAL A 15 33.74 12.96 2.42
N ARG A 16 34.46 11.91 2.00
CA ARG A 16 33.98 11.02 0.92
C ARG A 16 32.67 10.32 1.30
N TRP A 17 32.54 9.89 2.54
CA TRP A 17 31.32 9.26 3.04
C TRP A 17 30.15 10.24 3.02
N LEU A 18 30.34 11.48 3.50
CA LEU A 18 29.32 12.53 3.47
C LEU A 18 28.90 12.90 2.04
N ALA A 19 29.83 12.90 1.08
CA ALA A 19 29.53 13.20 -0.33
C ALA A 19 28.51 12.23 -0.96
N HIS A 20 28.39 11.01 -0.44
CA HIS A 20 27.40 10.02 -0.89
C HIS A 20 26.11 10.01 -0.06
N THR A 21 25.87 11.02 0.76
CA THR A 21 24.65 11.20 1.58
C THR A 21 23.86 12.42 1.11
N PRO A 22 22.63 12.65 1.59
CA PRO A 22 21.86 13.86 1.31
C PRO A 22 22.50 15.15 1.87
N TRP A 23 23.55 15.05 2.70
CA TRP A 23 24.16 16.18 3.38
C TRP A 23 24.70 17.29 2.45
N PRO A 24 25.40 17.02 1.33
CA PRO A 24 25.87 18.08 0.43
C PRO A 24 24.74 18.91 -0.17
N VAL A 25 23.62 18.26 -0.49
CA VAL A 25 22.42 18.94 -1.01
C VAL A 25 21.81 19.82 0.09
N LEU A 26 21.71 19.29 1.32
CA LEU A 26 21.26 20.05 2.48
C LEU A 26 22.14 21.25 2.74
N ALA A 27 23.46 21.10 2.73
CA ALA A 27 24.41 22.17 2.95
C ALA A 27 24.31 23.27 1.86
N LEU A 28 24.18 22.87 0.59
CA LEU A 28 24.00 23.80 -0.53
C LEU A 28 22.68 24.58 -0.43
N ASP A 29 21.61 23.91 -0.09
CA ASP A 29 20.30 24.52 0.06
C ASP A 29 20.26 25.49 1.27
N MET A 30 20.97 25.15 2.35
CA MET A 30 21.16 26.07 3.48
C MET A 30 21.97 27.31 3.09
N LEU A 31 23.03 27.12 2.31
CA LEU A 31 23.82 28.23 1.80
C LEU A 31 22.95 29.17 0.93
N ARG A 32 22.11 28.60 0.05
CA ARG A 32 21.16 29.38 -0.76
C ARG A 32 20.16 30.15 0.12
N ALA A 33 19.60 29.53 1.16
CA ALA A 33 18.67 30.19 2.07
C ALA A 33 19.33 31.37 2.78
N ASN A 34 20.57 31.20 3.27
CA ASN A 34 21.35 32.25 3.90
C ASN A 34 21.70 33.36 2.92
N LEU A 35 22.06 33.03 1.67
CA LEU A 35 22.37 34.03 0.63
C LEU A 35 21.13 34.88 0.29
N VAL A 36 19.95 34.24 0.16
CA VAL A 36 18.68 34.94 -0.09
C VAL A 36 18.34 35.86 1.08
N GLY A 37 18.47 35.37 2.33
CA GLY A 37 18.25 36.19 3.52
C GLY A 37 19.22 37.38 3.62
N ALA A 38 20.51 37.15 3.36
CA ALA A 38 21.52 38.20 3.36
C ALA A 38 21.27 39.25 2.26
N LEU A 39 20.96 38.81 1.05
CA LEU A 39 20.63 39.69 -0.06
C LEU A 39 19.37 40.52 0.24
N PHE A 40 18.36 39.90 0.83
CA PHE A 40 17.15 40.59 1.25
C PHE A 40 17.44 41.64 2.34
N THR A 41 18.19 41.25 3.37
CA THR A 41 18.60 42.17 4.44
C THR A 41 19.42 43.35 3.89
N PHE A 42 20.38 43.07 3.01
CA PHE A 42 21.16 44.11 2.33
C PHE A 42 20.28 45.04 1.49
N ALA A 43 19.37 44.48 0.69
CA ALA A 43 18.47 45.28 -0.14
C ALA A 43 17.54 46.14 0.72
N PHE A 44 17.01 45.60 1.82
CA PHE A 44 16.20 46.37 2.78
C PHE A 44 17.02 47.52 3.41
N LEU A 45 18.22 47.25 3.90
CA LEU A 45 19.12 48.29 4.46
C LEU A 45 19.48 49.36 3.44
N ARG A 46 19.68 48.99 2.17
CA ARG A 46 20.14 49.90 1.12
C ARG A 46 19.03 50.71 0.45
N PHE A 47 17.86 50.11 0.25
CA PHE A 47 16.76 50.68 -0.55
C PHE A 47 15.48 50.89 0.23
N GLY A 48 15.28 50.13 1.31
CA GLY A 48 14.05 50.13 2.11
C GLY A 48 14.15 50.95 3.40
N MET A 49 15.36 51.46 3.75
CA MET A 49 15.50 52.26 4.96
C MET A 49 14.88 53.65 4.81
N PRO A 50 14.24 54.15 5.91
CA PRO A 50 13.59 55.44 5.88
C PRO A 50 14.50 56.66 5.73
N SER A 51 15.78 56.59 6.06
CA SER A 51 16.72 57.70 5.96
C SER A 51 17.41 57.78 4.59
N ALA A 52 17.24 58.88 3.86
CA ALA A 52 17.85 59.10 2.55
C ALA A 52 19.40 59.07 2.58
N ASP A 53 19.98 59.41 3.71
CA ASP A 53 21.42 59.38 3.97
C ASP A 53 21.90 58.06 4.61
N ALA A 54 21.02 57.09 4.73
CA ALA A 54 21.37 55.84 5.35
C ALA A 54 22.37 55.07 4.50
N ILE A 55 23.58 55.12 4.94
CA ILE A 55 24.66 54.23 4.55
C ILE A 55 25.07 54.40 3.09
N SER A 56 25.73 55.51 2.78
CA SER A 56 26.63 55.52 1.62
C SER A 56 27.61 54.35 1.82
N LEU A 57 27.85 53.55 0.78
CA LEU A 57 28.81 52.42 0.84
C LEU A 57 30.20 52.91 1.25
N SER A 58 30.46 54.25 1.16
CA SER A 58 31.68 54.93 1.61
C SER A 58 31.71 55.19 3.13
N GLU A 59 30.55 55.17 3.80
CA GLU A 59 30.42 55.38 5.25
C GLU A 59 30.21 54.05 6.02
N PHE A 60 30.12 52.92 5.32
CA PHE A 60 30.19 51.63 5.97
C PHE A 60 31.57 51.49 6.58
N ASP A 61 31.68 51.87 7.85
CA ASP A 61 32.91 51.89 8.61
C ASP A 61 33.70 50.60 8.34
N ALA A 62 34.98 50.71 8.07
CA ALA A 62 35.87 49.56 7.84
C ALA A 62 35.74 48.51 8.97
N LEU A 63 35.35 48.95 10.17
CA LEU A 63 35.05 48.09 11.30
C LEU A 63 33.81 47.23 11.06
N ASN A 64 32.72 47.77 10.51
CA ASN A 64 31.49 47.00 10.19
C ASN A 64 31.76 45.97 9.10
N GLN A 65 32.49 46.32 8.05
CA GLN A 65 32.87 45.41 6.98
C GLN A 65 33.76 44.27 7.51
N PHE A 66 34.76 44.62 8.32
CA PHE A 66 35.64 43.63 8.95
C PHE A 66 34.89 42.74 9.91
N ALA A 67 34.07 43.29 10.81
CA ALA A 67 33.24 42.53 11.75
C ALA A 67 32.26 41.58 11.03
N PHE A 68 31.61 42.07 9.97
CA PHE A 68 30.73 41.26 9.14
C PHE A 68 31.49 40.10 8.47
N GLY A 69 32.64 40.36 7.87
CA GLY A 69 33.47 39.33 7.23
C GLY A 69 33.94 38.25 8.21
N VAL A 70 34.45 38.68 9.38
CA VAL A 70 34.89 37.76 10.45
C VAL A 70 33.71 36.95 10.99
N TYR A 71 32.57 37.58 11.23
CA TYR A 71 31.39 36.91 11.70
C TYR A 71 30.84 35.93 10.65
N LEU A 72 30.80 36.30 9.38
CA LEU A 72 30.36 35.44 8.28
C LEU A 72 31.20 34.15 8.20
N LEU A 73 32.53 34.30 8.27
CA LEU A 73 33.44 33.15 8.29
C LEU A 73 33.19 32.26 9.51
N PHE A 74 33.03 32.84 10.69
CA PHE A 74 32.70 32.14 11.93
C PHE A 74 31.35 31.39 11.79
N ALA A 75 30.31 32.07 11.32
CA ALA A 75 28.97 31.51 11.16
C ALA A 75 28.95 30.34 10.17
N ILE A 76 29.71 30.44 9.05
CA ILE A 76 29.84 29.34 8.09
C ILE A 76 30.51 28.12 8.74
N ILE A 77 31.65 28.31 9.44
CA ILE A 77 32.40 27.22 10.08
C ILE A 77 31.54 26.54 11.16
N VAL A 78 30.95 27.35 12.05
CA VAL A 78 30.12 26.84 13.16
C VAL A 78 28.83 26.21 12.64
N GLY A 79 28.20 26.83 11.66
CA GLY A 79 26.99 26.30 11.04
C GLY A 79 27.22 24.95 10.37
N ILE A 80 28.28 24.78 9.60
CA ILE A 80 28.70 23.51 9.01
C ILE A 80 28.99 22.48 10.10
N TYR A 81 29.76 22.83 11.11
CA TYR A 81 30.12 21.93 12.20
C TYR A 81 28.89 21.44 12.96
N LEU A 82 28.00 22.34 13.38
CA LEU A 82 26.78 22.01 14.11
C LEU A 82 25.83 21.16 13.26
N THR A 83 25.65 21.50 11.98
CA THR A 83 24.78 20.77 11.06
C THR A 83 25.31 19.33 10.83
N ILE A 84 26.62 19.15 10.65
CA ILE A 84 27.24 17.83 10.55
C ILE A 84 27.01 17.04 11.84
N ARG A 85 27.28 17.64 12.99
CA ARG A 85 27.16 16.99 14.30
C ARG A 85 25.72 16.52 14.57
N LEU A 86 24.73 17.33 14.21
CA LEU A 86 23.31 17.00 14.37
C LEU A 86 22.86 15.91 13.38
N SER A 87 23.35 15.98 12.14
CA SER A 87 22.92 15.06 11.07
C SER A 87 23.63 13.69 11.14
N MET A 88 24.86 13.63 11.66
CA MET A 88 25.71 12.44 11.63
C MET A 88 25.04 11.19 12.23
N PRO A 89 24.43 11.23 13.43
CA PRO A 89 23.77 10.05 14.02
C PRO A 89 22.65 9.51 13.12
N VAL A 90 21.88 10.41 12.52
CA VAL A 90 20.74 10.08 11.64
C VAL A 90 21.24 9.49 10.31
N LEU A 91 22.30 10.05 9.73
CA LEU A 91 22.90 9.55 8.50
C LEU A 91 23.53 8.16 8.68
N ILE A 92 24.19 7.92 9.82
CA ILE A 92 24.75 6.61 10.17
C ILE A 92 23.64 5.59 10.35
N TRP A 93 22.59 5.92 11.08
CA TRP A 93 21.42 5.08 11.27
C TRP A 93 20.77 4.71 9.93
N HIS A 94 20.45 5.68 9.09
CA HIS A 94 19.81 5.47 7.79
C HIS A 94 20.64 4.55 6.87
N ARG A 95 21.97 4.68 6.86
CA ARG A 95 22.85 3.89 6.00
C ARG A 95 23.09 2.47 6.50
N ARG A 96 23.17 2.27 7.80
CA ARG A 96 23.45 0.93 8.37
C ARG A 96 22.27 -0.01 8.28
N ARG A 97 21.06 0.47 7.98
CA ARG A 97 19.80 -0.31 8.03
C ARG A 97 19.78 -1.21 9.27
N SER A 98 20.34 -0.74 10.37
CA SER A 98 20.48 -1.51 11.60
C SER A 98 19.09 -1.93 12.07
N ARG A 99 18.88 -3.23 12.27
CA ARG A 99 17.68 -3.81 12.88
C ARG A 99 17.58 -3.46 14.38
N LEU A 100 18.56 -2.77 14.92
CA LEU A 100 18.49 -2.20 16.26
C LEU A 100 17.57 -0.98 16.16
N ASP A 101 16.45 -1.13 16.78
CA ASP A 101 15.41 -0.11 16.96
C ASP A 101 15.99 1.04 17.79
N ASP A 102 16.74 1.93 17.13
CA ASP A 102 17.31 3.10 17.78
C ASP A 102 16.24 4.20 17.76
N GLU A 103 15.29 4.12 18.70
CA GLU A 103 14.22 5.10 18.89
C GLU A 103 14.78 6.53 18.99
N ALA A 104 15.96 6.69 19.61
CA ALA A 104 16.61 7.98 19.74
C ALA A 104 17.05 8.53 18.37
N ALA A 105 17.61 7.69 17.48
CA ALA A 105 18.02 8.10 16.13
C ALA A 105 16.79 8.44 15.27
N ARG A 106 15.71 7.67 15.39
CA ARG A 106 14.44 7.90 14.71
C ARG A 106 13.81 9.22 15.15
N LYS A 107 13.68 9.47 16.44
CA LYS A 107 13.16 10.74 16.99
C LYS A 107 13.99 11.93 16.51
N ARG A 108 15.34 11.80 16.49
CA ARG A 108 16.23 12.83 15.93
C ARG A 108 16.02 13.04 14.44
N ALA A 109 15.79 11.97 13.67
CA ALA A 109 15.52 12.08 12.23
C ALA A 109 14.29 12.95 11.94
N LEU A 110 13.22 12.78 12.72
CA LEU A 110 11.99 13.57 12.61
C LEU A 110 12.18 15.03 13.04
N GLN A 111 13.03 15.29 14.01
CA GLN A 111 13.32 16.64 14.54
C GLN A 111 14.43 17.38 13.75
N LEU A 112 15.19 16.69 12.91
CA LEU A 112 16.38 17.23 12.25
C LEU A 112 16.09 18.49 11.42
N PRO A 113 14.99 18.61 10.64
CA PRO A 113 14.68 19.85 9.92
C PRO A 113 14.52 21.05 10.86
N THR A 114 13.84 20.87 11.98
CA THR A 114 13.64 21.90 13.01
C THR A 114 14.97 22.29 13.68
N LEU A 115 15.77 21.30 14.06
CA LEU A 115 17.07 21.55 14.71
C LEU A 115 18.03 22.35 13.83
N VAL A 116 18.08 22.00 12.54
CA VAL A 116 18.92 22.71 11.56
C VAL A 116 18.43 24.16 11.39
N THR A 117 17.13 24.38 11.36
CA THR A 117 16.53 25.73 11.30
C THR A 117 16.84 26.55 12.54
N VAL A 118 16.75 25.96 13.74
CA VAL A 118 17.09 26.64 15.00
C VAL A 118 18.56 27.05 15.03
N VAL A 119 19.46 26.19 14.53
CA VAL A 119 20.89 26.58 14.40
C VAL A 119 21.06 27.81 13.49
N ASN A 120 20.38 27.83 12.35
CA ASN A 120 20.44 28.97 11.43
C ASN A 120 19.89 30.27 12.04
N LEU A 121 18.70 30.19 12.65
CA LEU A 121 18.09 31.31 13.37
C LEU A 121 19.01 31.83 14.48
N GLY A 122 19.60 30.91 15.25
CA GLY A 122 20.56 31.29 16.32
C GLY A 122 21.77 32.04 15.79
N LEU A 123 22.38 31.55 14.71
CA LEU A 123 23.50 32.25 14.06
C LEU A 123 23.08 33.62 13.54
N TRP A 124 21.94 33.76 12.88
CA TRP A 124 21.42 35.04 12.42
C TRP A 124 21.15 36.01 13.57
N THR A 125 20.54 35.54 14.65
CA THR A 125 20.24 36.38 15.84
C THR A 125 21.53 36.88 16.50
N VAL A 126 22.49 35.97 16.72
CA VAL A 126 23.79 36.34 17.31
C VAL A 126 24.53 37.37 16.42
N GLY A 127 24.57 37.12 15.11
CA GLY A 127 25.19 38.06 14.18
C GLY A 127 24.51 39.41 14.12
N GLY A 128 23.18 39.40 14.10
CA GLY A 128 22.36 40.61 14.11
C GLY A 128 22.58 41.44 15.37
N VAL A 129 22.59 40.83 16.53
CA VAL A 129 22.86 41.51 17.81
C VAL A 129 24.29 42.07 17.86
N LEU A 130 25.29 41.30 17.42
CA LEU A 130 26.69 41.76 17.39
C LEU A 130 26.88 42.95 16.45
N LEU A 131 26.34 42.87 15.23
CA LEU A 131 26.43 43.96 14.27
C LEU A 131 25.65 45.19 14.74
N ALA A 132 24.46 45.01 15.30
CA ALA A 132 23.70 46.11 15.89
C ALA A 132 24.49 46.79 17.05
N ALA A 133 25.10 46.00 17.94
CA ALA A 133 25.87 46.51 19.07
C ALA A 133 27.09 47.35 18.64
N ILE A 134 27.75 47.01 17.52
CA ILE A 134 28.82 47.83 16.94
C ILE A 134 28.28 49.20 16.52
N ASN A 135 27.09 49.24 15.93
CA ASN A 135 26.44 50.46 15.45
C ASN A 135 25.85 51.32 16.58
N LEU A 136 25.71 50.80 17.80
CA LEU A 136 25.30 51.57 18.97
C LEU A 136 26.32 52.69 19.29
N ARG A 137 27.59 52.57 18.85
CA ARG A 137 28.60 53.60 18.98
C ARG A 137 28.30 54.85 18.15
N GLN A 138 27.57 54.70 17.06
CA GLN A 138 27.19 55.79 16.18
C GLN A 138 25.86 56.41 16.63
N SER A 139 24.83 55.59 16.77
CA SER A 139 23.52 56.06 17.18
C SER A 139 22.65 54.87 17.70
N VAL A 140 21.75 55.16 18.64
CA VAL A 140 20.70 54.24 19.06
C VAL A 140 19.77 53.90 17.88
N LYS A 141 19.56 54.85 16.97
CA LYS A 141 18.81 54.67 15.73
C LYS A 141 19.43 53.55 14.89
N ASP A 142 20.73 53.62 14.62
CA ASP A 142 21.42 52.61 13.78
C ASP A 142 21.43 51.24 14.43
N PHE A 143 21.60 51.16 15.75
CA PHE A 143 21.44 49.93 16.51
C PHE A 143 20.08 49.28 16.24
N ILE A 144 18.98 50.05 16.40
CA ILE A 144 17.61 49.54 16.24
C ILE A 144 17.36 49.10 14.80
N LEU A 145 17.78 49.88 13.82
CA LEU A 145 17.55 49.61 12.41
C LEU A 145 18.30 48.35 11.93
N VAL A 146 19.58 48.20 12.33
CA VAL A 146 20.38 47.01 12.01
C VAL A 146 19.80 45.75 12.69
N LEU A 147 19.38 45.90 13.95
CA LEU A 147 18.75 44.79 14.68
C LEU A 147 17.44 44.34 13.99
N LEU A 148 16.58 45.28 13.61
CA LEU A 148 15.31 45.03 12.95
C LEU A 148 15.51 44.37 11.57
N ALA A 149 16.44 44.88 10.77
CA ALA A 149 16.79 44.30 9.48
C ALA A 149 17.36 42.87 9.61
N SER A 150 18.21 42.67 10.62
CA SER A 150 18.77 41.34 10.90
C SER A 150 17.71 40.34 11.35
N LEU A 151 16.73 40.76 12.14
CA LEU A 151 15.60 39.93 12.56
C LEU A 151 14.76 39.48 11.37
N ILE A 152 14.48 40.38 10.43
CA ILE A 152 13.76 40.05 9.20
C ILE A 152 14.56 39.04 8.37
N GLY A 153 15.86 39.29 8.18
CA GLY A 153 16.75 38.36 7.47
C GLY A 153 16.79 36.96 8.12
N ALA A 154 16.84 36.92 9.45
CA ALA A 154 16.79 35.69 10.24
C ALA A 154 15.49 34.89 9.96
N LEU A 155 14.36 35.58 9.95
CA LEU A 155 13.06 34.96 9.71
C LEU A 155 12.92 34.42 8.28
N VAL A 156 13.29 35.21 7.28
CA VAL A 156 13.29 34.77 5.87
C VAL A 156 14.21 33.55 5.70
N THR A 157 15.43 33.62 6.22
CA THR A 157 16.38 32.51 6.19
C THR A 157 15.86 31.29 6.93
N GLY A 158 15.25 31.47 8.09
CA GLY A 158 14.68 30.39 8.90
C GLY A 158 13.60 29.62 8.16
N VAL A 159 12.64 30.31 7.54
CA VAL A 159 11.57 29.67 6.75
C VAL A 159 12.14 28.92 5.55
N LEU A 160 13.01 29.54 4.78
CA LEU A 160 13.64 28.93 3.62
C LEU A 160 14.45 27.67 4.03
N SER A 161 15.23 27.79 5.11
CA SER A 161 16.03 26.68 5.65
C SER A 161 15.15 25.50 6.09
N PHE A 162 14.07 25.77 6.81
CA PHE A 162 13.12 24.73 7.23
C PHE A 162 12.52 23.99 6.03
N MET A 163 12.01 24.74 5.06
CA MET A 163 11.38 24.18 3.87
C MET A 163 12.33 23.31 3.04
N GLN A 164 13.59 23.75 2.92
CA GLN A 164 14.60 23.03 2.15
C GLN A 164 15.11 21.80 2.92
N ALA A 165 15.35 21.94 4.22
CA ALA A 165 15.73 20.83 5.08
C ALA A 165 14.67 19.71 5.08
N GLU A 166 13.40 20.07 5.19
CA GLU A 166 12.29 19.14 5.11
C GLU A 166 12.27 18.37 3.77
N LYS A 167 12.45 19.08 2.66
CA LYS A 167 12.49 18.46 1.32
C LYS A 167 13.65 17.47 1.17
N VAL A 168 14.86 17.88 1.58
CA VAL A 168 16.08 17.07 1.42
C VAL A 168 16.09 15.87 2.36
N LEU A 169 15.62 16.05 3.59
CA LEU A 169 15.60 14.98 4.61
C LEU A 169 14.39 14.05 4.49
N ARG A 170 13.46 14.34 3.60
CA ARG A 170 12.25 13.55 3.37
C ARG A 170 12.47 12.03 3.24
N PRO A 171 13.46 11.52 2.46
CA PRO A 171 13.69 10.07 2.37
C PRO A 171 14.05 9.44 3.72
N ILE A 172 14.73 10.20 4.58
CA ILE A 172 15.15 9.75 5.90
C ILE A 172 13.97 9.77 6.87
N THR A 173 13.14 10.80 6.84
CA THR A 173 11.94 10.90 7.68
C THR A 173 10.91 9.82 7.33
N VAL A 174 10.71 9.54 6.04
CA VAL A 174 9.86 8.43 5.58
C VAL A 174 10.39 7.08 6.08
N ALA A 175 11.70 6.83 5.97
CA ALA A 175 12.30 5.61 6.49
C ALA A 175 12.18 5.47 8.02
N ALA A 176 12.20 6.60 8.75
CA ALA A 176 12.02 6.63 10.20
C ALA A 176 10.58 6.28 10.63
N MET A 177 9.60 6.56 9.79
CA MET A 177 8.18 6.28 10.07
C MET A 177 7.73 4.87 9.67
N ALA A 178 8.41 4.25 8.71
CA ALA A 178 8.02 2.94 8.19
C ALA A 178 7.96 1.84 9.27
N ASN A 179 8.68 2.01 10.40
CA ASN A 179 8.76 1.00 11.46
C ASN A 179 7.82 1.26 12.66
N ASP A 180 7.25 2.46 12.77
CA ASP A 180 6.27 2.81 13.82
C ASP A 180 5.53 4.11 13.45
N PRO A 181 4.36 3.98 12.82
CA PRO A 181 3.56 5.13 12.41
C PRO A 181 3.09 6.01 13.58
N ASN A 182 2.87 5.41 14.77
CA ASN A 182 2.31 6.12 15.92
C ASN A 182 3.30 7.05 16.65
N SER A 183 4.59 6.99 16.33
CA SER A 183 5.63 7.85 16.95
C SER A 183 5.84 9.19 16.27
N ALA A 184 4.94 9.64 15.41
CA ALA A 184 5.08 10.89 14.66
C ALA A 184 5.02 12.13 15.57
N ASN A 185 6.20 12.67 15.87
CA ASN A 185 6.38 13.97 16.53
C ASN A 185 6.79 15.07 15.50
N ALA A 186 6.40 14.93 14.24
CA ALA A 186 6.61 16.00 13.27
C ALA A 186 5.57 17.12 13.49
N PRO A 187 5.93 18.39 13.26
CA PRO A 187 5.00 19.50 13.38
C PRO A 187 3.76 19.25 12.50
N GLY A 188 2.60 19.24 13.13
CA GLY A 188 1.31 19.07 12.43
C GLY A 188 1.07 20.18 11.40
N ILE A 189 0.12 19.96 10.51
CA ILE A 189 -0.27 20.91 9.45
C ILE A 189 -0.64 22.28 10.07
N ALA A 190 -1.37 22.27 11.19
CA ALA A 190 -1.77 23.50 11.89
C ALA A 190 -0.55 24.31 12.34
N THR A 191 0.46 23.68 12.94
CA THR A 191 1.70 24.34 13.35
C THR A 191 2.42 24.98 12.15
N ARG A 192 2.50 24.30 11.02
CA ARG A 192 3.11 24.83 9.78
C ARG A 192 2.34 26.04 9.27
N ILE A 193 1.02 25.97 9.21
CA ILE A 193 0.17 27.10 8.79
C ILE A 193 0.42 28.29 9.71
N THR A 194 0.43 28.08 11.03
CA THR A 194 0.67 29.13 12.02
C THR A 194 2.05 29.77 11.86
N VAL A 195 3.11 28.97 11.71
CA VAL A 195 4.48 29.48 11.50
C VAL A 195 4.56 30.30 10.20
N PHE A 196 3.98 29.79 9.11
CA PHE A 196 3.95 30.53 7.84
C PHE A 196 3.18 31.85 7.95
N TRP A 197 2.03 31.84 8.66
CA TRP A 197 1.26 33.07 8.89
C TRP A 197 2.05 34.09 9.73
N ILE A 198 2.68 33.63 10.81
CA ILE A 198 3.50 34.49 11.65
C ILE A 198 4.59 35.18 10.82
N VAL A 199 5.34 34.42 10.03
CA VAL A 199 6.48 34.94 9.26
C VAL A 199 6.04 35.80 8.08
N SER A 200 4.96 35.39 7.38
CA SER A 200 4.52 36.08 6.15
C SER A 200 3.65 37.29 6.41
N VAL A 201 2.98 37.37 7.56
CA VAL A 201 1.98 38.40 7.85
C VAL A 201 2.30 39.12 9.15
N ALA A 202 2.37 38.38 10.27
CA ALA A 202 2.48 39.02 11.59
C ALA A 202 3.80 39.80 11.73
N VAL A 203 4.94 39.23 11.33
CA VAL A 203 6.25 39.90 11.46
C VAL A 203 6.35 41.14 10.59
N PRO A 204 6.04 41.14 9.28
CA PRO A 204 6.00 42.34 8.49
C PRO A 204 5.11 43.45 9.08
N LEU A 205 3.94 43.11 9.57
CA LEU A 205 3.03 44.06 10.20
C LEU A 205 3.61 44.65 11.50
N VAL A 206 4.22 43.83 12.35
CA VAL A 206 4.89 44.28 13.57
C VAL A 206 6.05 45.22 13.24
N VAL A 207 6.86 44.90 12.20
CA VAL A 207 7.95 45.72 11.74
C VAL A 207 7.47 47.06 11.20
N ILE A 208 6.42 47.06 10.38
CA ILE A 208 5.81 48.30 9.87
C ILE A 208 5.28 49.15 11.03
N GLY A 209 4.56 48.55 11.97
CA GLY A 209 4.09 49.24 13.17
C GLY A 209 5.23 49.82 14.02
N ALA A 210 6.29 49.04 14.21
CA ALA A 210 7.48 49.51 14.94
C ALA A 210 8.14 50.71 14.25
N LEU A 211 8.29 50.69 12.93
CA LEU A 211 8.85 51.82 12.16
C LEU A 211 7.99 53.08 12.30
N ILE A 212 6.67 52.98 12.28
CA ILE A 212 5.75 54.12 12.48
C ILE A 212 5.92 54.68 13.89
N VAL A 213 5.89 53.83 14.93
CA VAL A 213 6.07 54.26 16.33
C VAL A 213 7.43 54.91 16.57
N LEU A 214 8.51 54.33 15.99
CA LEU A 214 9.87 54.89 16.12
C LEU A 214 10.00 56.26 15.44
N GLN A 215 9.25 56.52 14.37
CA GLN A 215 9.18 57.80 13.73
C GLN A 215 8.40 58.80 14.59
N GLU A 216 7.20 58.44 15.08
CA GLU A 216 6.38 59.31 15.92
C GLU A 216 7.07 59.69 17.23
N THR A 217 7.87 58.80 17.82
CA THR A 217 8.66 59.07 19.03
C THR A 217 9.94 59.87 18.77
N GLY A 218 10.25 60.19 17.52
CA GLY A 218 11.45 60.92 17.14
C GLY A 218 12.77 60.13 17.27
N VAL A 219 12.70 58.83 17.56
CA VAL A 219 13.88 57.97 17.63
C VAL A 219 14.48 57.75 16.23
N VAL A 220 13.63 57.71 15.21
CA VAL A 220 14.01 57.61 13.80
C VAL A 220 13.53 58.87 13.10
N ASP A 221 14.44 59.82 12.91
CA ASP A 221 14.15 61.05 12.16
C ASP A 221 14.18 60.72 10.65
N THR A 222 13.01 60.70 10.04
CA THR A 222 12.83 60.36 8.63
C THR A 222 11.78 61.23 7.98
N ASP A 223 12.01 61.57 6.70
CA ASP A 223 11.01 62.21 5.88
C ASP A 223 9.84 61.23 5.56
N ALA A 224 8.70 61.78 5.23
CA ALA A 224 7.51 60.96 4.89
C ALA A 224 7.75 60.02 3.69
N GLU A 225 8.61 60.41 2.76
CA GLU A 225 8.97 59.61 1.59
C GLU A 225 9.81 58.38 1.97
N GLY A 226 10.74 58.51 2.91
CA GLY A 226 11.54 57.41 3.41
C GLY A 226 10.69 56.34 4.11
N LEU A 227 9.75 56.76 4.97
CA LEU A 227 8.82 55.84 5.62
C LEU A 227 7.93 55.13 4.61
N GLN A 228 7.38 55.85 3.62
CA GLN A 228 6.56 55.26 2.56
C GLN A 228 7.34 54.22 1.75
N ARG A 229 8.60 54.47 1.41
CA ARG A 229 9.49 53.50 0.75
C ARG A 229 9.70 52.24 1.59
N ALA A 230 9.99 52.40 2.90
CA ALA A 230 10.17 51.28 3.80
C ALA A 230 8.91 50.39 3.90
N ILE A 231 7.73 51.02 4.04
CA ILE A 231 6.44 50.32 4.07
C ILE A 231 6.17 49.59 2.72
N LEU A 232 6.45 50.28 1.59
CA LEU A 232 6.28 49.67 0.28
C LEU A 232 7.18 48.43 0.10
N TRP A 233 8.48 48.55 0.45
CA TRP A 233 9.42 47.41 0.40
C TRP A 233 8.97 46.24 1.27
N MET A 234 8.54 46.50 2.50
CA MET A 234 8.07 45.48 3.42
C MET A 234 6.78 44.80 2.90
N THR A 235 5.87 45.61 2.36
CA THR A 235 4.59 45.09 1.80
C THR A 235 4.87 44.23 0.57
N CYS A 236 5.70 44.68 -0.37
CA CYS A 236 6.07 43.91 -1.55
C CYS A 236 6.80 42.61 -1.17
N ALA A 237 7.72 42.67 -0.22
CA ALA A 237 8.41 41.49 0.27
C ALA A 237 7.46 40.50 0.93
N ALA A 238 6.59 40.98 1.84
CA ALA A 238 5.59 40.14 2.49
C ALA A 238 4.67 39.47 1.46
N MET A 239 4.26 40.21 0.41
CA MET A 239 3.43 39.67 -0.66
C MET A 239 4.13 38.55 -1.45
N VAL A 240 5.39 38.79 -1.86
CA VAL A 240 6.17 37.78 -2.63
C VAL A 240 6.48 36.57 -1.79
N PHE A 241 7.02 36.73 -0.60
CA PHE A 241 7.35 35.60 0.28
C PHE A 241 6.11 34.88 0.78
N GLY A 242 5.04 35.62 1.08
CA GLY A 242 3.75 35.05 1.46
C GLY A 242 3.14 34.19 0.33
N LEU A 243 3.17 34.67 -0.91
CA LEU A 243 2.67 33.93 -2.07
C LEU A 243 3.50 32.65 -2.32
N LEU A 244 4.82 32.75 -2.23
CA LEU A 244 5.70 31.59 -2.36
C LEU A 244 5.48 30.58 -1.23
N ALA A 245 5.28 31.04 -0.01
CA ALA A 245 5.03 30.19 1.14
C ALA A 245 3.67 29.49 1.03
N ILE A 246 2.59 30.23 0.73
CA ILE A 246 1.25 29.66 0.62
C ILE A 246 1.13 28.66 -0.53
N THR A 247 1.73 28.95 -1.69
CA THR A 247 1.68 28.02 -2.82
C THR A 247 2.37 26.70 -2.51
N ARG A 248 3.47 26.72 -1.76
CA ARG A 248 4.16 25.49 -1.33
C ARG A 248 3.38 24.75 -0.24
N LEU A 249 2.80 25.49 0.71
CA LEU A 249 1.97 24.91 1.75
C LEU A 249 0.74 24.21 1.16
N VAL A 250 0.06 24.86 0.22
CA VAL A 250 -1.09 24.26 -0.48
C VAL A 250 -0.70 22.97 -1.19
N ARG A 251 0.43 22.97 -1.91
CA ARG A 251 0.90 21.75 -2.58
C ARG A 251 1.27 20.64 -1.59
N SER A 252 1.82 20.97 -0.44
CA SER A 252 2.16 19.97 0.58
C SER A 252 0.96 19.25 1.17
N ILE A 253 -0.24 19.82 1.07
CA ILE A 253 -1.50 19.23 1.50
C ILE A 253 -2.24 18.60 0.31
N THR A 254 -2.35 19.34 -0.80
CA THR A 254 -3.18 18.94 -1.94
C THR A 254 -2.62 17.73 -2.67
N ASP A 255 -1.29 17.64 -2.86
CA ASP A 255 -0.67 16.55 -3.59
C ASP A 255 -0.86 15.17 -2.90
N PRO A 256 -0.61 15.01 -1.57
CA PRO A 256 -0.90 13.79 -0.85
C PRO A 256 -2.38 13.39 -0.89
N VAL A 257 -3.29 14.35 -0.69
CA VAL A 257 -4.74 14.09 -0.73
C VAL A 257 -5.19 13.63 -2.11
N LYS A 258 -4.67 14.24 -3.18
CA LYS A 258 -4.97 13.82 -4.56
C LYS A 258 -4.48 12.40 -4.83
N GLN A 259 -3.27 12.04 -4.37
CA GLN A 259 -2.74 10.69 -4.52
C GLN A 259 -3.56 9.66 -3.76
N MET A 260 -3.98 9.96 -2.54
CA MET A 260 -4.88 9.08 -1.78
C MET A 260 -6.21 8.86 -2.49
N ARG A 261 -6.81 9.94 -3.03
CA ARG A 261 -8.05 9.82 -3.81
C ARG A 261 -7.89 8.91 -5.02
N LEU A 262 -6.77 9.04 -5.76
CA LEU A 262 -6.49 8.18 -6.90
C LEU A 262 -6.30 6.71 -6.49
N ALA A 263 -5.59 6.47 -5.39
CA ALA A 263 -5.38 5.14 -4.85
C ALA A 263 -6.68 4.50 -4.35
N LEU A 264 -7.54 5.25 -3.65
CA LEU A 264 -8.87 4.80 -3.24
C LEU A 264 -9.73 4.39 -4.43
N ASN A 265 -9.69 5.15 -5.54
CA ASN A 265 -10.42 4.79 -6.76
C ASN A 265 -9.89 3.47 -7.37
N GLN A 266 -8.59 3.20 -7.30
CA GLN A 266 -8.02 1.93 -7.76
C GLN A 266 -8.46 0.76 -6.88
N VAL A 267 -8.44 0.93 -5.55
CA VAL A 267 -8.96 -0.08 -4.62
C VAL A 267 -10.43 -0.37 -4.87
N LYS A 268 -11.24 0.68 -5.09
CA LYS A 268 -12.67 0.53 -5.45
C LYS A 268 -12.87 -0.23 -6.76
N ALA A 269 -11.96 -0.10 -7.72
CA ALA A 269 -11.97 -0.85 -8.97
C ALA A 269 -11.39 -2.27 -8.85
N GLY A 270 -11.08 -2.73 -7.62
CA GLY A 270 -10.56 -4.08 -7.35
C GLY A 270 -9.04 -4.22 -7.43
N ASN A 271 -8.31 -3.16 -7.75
CA ASN A 271 -6.85 -3.22 -7.75
C ASN A 271 -6.30 -3.02 -6.33
N LEU A 272 -5.94 -4.13 -5.69
CA LEU A 272 -5.33 -4.14 -4.35
C LEU A 272 -3.79 -4.04 -4.39
N ASN A 273 -3.16 -3.99 -5.58
CA ASN A 273 -1.72 -3.80 -5.74
C ASN A 273 -1.37 -2.31 -5.83
N VAL A 274 -1.93 -1.51 -4.94
CA VAL A 274 -1.70 -0.07 -4.87
C VAL A 274 -1.12 0.31 -3.52
N ALA A 275 -0.13 1.20 -3.53
CA ALA A 275 0.41 1.80 -2.32
C ALA A 275 0.59 3.31 -2.52
N VAL A 276 0.21 4.09 -1.53
CA VAL A 276 0.43 5.53 -1.52
C VAL A 276 1.80 5.80 -0.90
N LYS A 277 2.57 6.65 -1.58
CA LYS A 277 3.87 7.05 -1.04
C LYS A 277 3.67 7.96 0.17
N ILE A 278 4.24 7.57 1.31
CA ILE A 278 4.25 8.40 2.52
C ILE A 278 5.19 9.57 2.28
N TYR A 279 4.67 10.79 2.43
CA TYR A 279 5.42 11.99 2.09
C TYR A 279 6.00 12.71 3.31
N ASP A 280 5.31 12.70 4.42
CA ASP A 280 5.65 13.47 5.62
C ASP A 280 5.41 12.68 6.90
N GLY A 281 6.07 13.10 8.01
CA GLY A 281 5.82 12.61 9.36
C GLY A 281 4.66 13.29 10.09
N ASN A 282 3.76 13.94 9.35
CA ASN A 282 2.59 14.62 9.91
C ASN A 282 1.32 13.75 9.82
N ASP A 283 0.18 14.33 10.22
CA ASP A 283 -1.13 13.66 10.22
C ASP A 283 -1.50 13.05 8.85
N LEU A 284 -1.08 13.68 7.72
CA LEU A 284 -1.31 13.14 6.38
C LEU A 284 -0.43 11.91 6.10
N GLY A 285 0.81 11.91 6.59
CA GLY A 285 1.68 10.74 6.45
C GLY A 285 1.18 9.55 7.26
N LEU A 286 0.65 9.80 8.46
CA LEU A 286 -0.03 8.78 9.26
C LEU A 286 -1.27 8.21 8.54
N LEU A 287 -2.06 9.09 7.95
CA LEU A 287 -3.23 8.68 7.16
C LEU A 287 -2.81 7.83 5.93
N GLN A 288 -1.70 8.20 5.25
CA GLN A 288 -1.16 7.43 4.13
C GLN A 288 -0.64 6.05 4.57
N ALA A 289 0.02 5.98 5.73
CA ALA A 289 0.46 4.71 6.31
C ALA A 289 -0.73 3.81 6.65
N GLY A 290 -1.70 4.33 7.40
CA GLY A 290 -2.92 3.59 7.75
C GLY A 290 -3.72 3.12 6.52
N PHE A 291 -3.74 3.90 5.44
CA PHE A 291 -4.33 3.47 4.17
C PHE A 291 -3.57 2.27 3.57
N ASN A 292 -2.24 2.31 3.54
CA ASN A 292 -1.43 1.20 3.01
C ASN A 292 -1.62 -0.08 3.84
N ASP A 293 -1.67 0.04 5.16
CA ASP A 293 -1.91 -1.09 6.07
C ASP A 293 -3.31 -1.69 5.82
N MET A 294 -4.34 -0.85 5.71
CA MET A 294 -5.70 -1.29 5.37
C MET A 294 -5.74 -2.04 4.02
N VAL A 295 -5.06 -1.54 2.98
CA VAL A 295 -5.02 -2.20 1.67
C VAL A 295 -4.30 -3.55 1.76
N ALA A 296 -3.22 -3.64 2.54
CA ALA A 296 -2.51 -4.90 2.78
C ALA A 296 -3.40 -5.93 3.48
N ASP A 297 -4.14 -5.53 4.51
CA ASP A 297 -5.09 -6.40 5.22
C ASP A 297 -6.23 -6.89 4.30
N VAL A 298 -6.80 -5.98 3.48
CA VAL A 298 -7.84 -6.36 2.51
C VAL A 298 -7.31 -7.35 1.48
N ARG A 299 -6.08 -7.15 1.00
CA ARG A 299 -5.43 -8.07 0.05
C ARG A 299 -5.21 -9.44 0.69
N GLU A 300 -4.69 -9.50 1.91
CA GLU A 300 -4.48 -10.76 2.63
C GLU A 300 -5.80 -11.51 2.81
N ARG A 301 -6.87 -10.82 3.21
CA ARG A 301 -8.21 -11.43 3.33
C ARG A 301 -8.72 -11.96 2.00
N GLN A 302 -8.48 -11.24 0.89
CA GLN A 302 -8.88 -11.69 -0.44
C GLN A 302 -8.07 -12.92 -0.88
N GLU A 303 -6.78 -12.95 -0.61
CA GLU A 303 -5.93 -14.12 -0.89
C GLU A 303 -6.39 -15.35 -0.08
N LEU A 304 -6.68 -15.17 1.21
CA LEU A 304 -7.23 -16.23 2.06
C LEU A 304 -8.59 -16.72 1.54
N ARG A 305 -9.47 -15.80 1.12
CA ARG A 305 -10.77 -16.17 0.53
C ARG A 305 -10.62 -16.97 -0.76
N ASN A 306 -9.71 -16.56 -1.63
CA ASN A 306 -9.42 -17.27 -2.88
C ASN A 306 -8.82 -18.66 -2.61
N LEU A 307 -7.92 -18.78 -1.64
CA LEU A 307 -7.38 -20.07 -1.21
C LEU A 307 -8.49 -20.97 -0.64
N PHE A 308 -9.33 -20.43 0.23
CA PHE A 308 -10.45 -21.17 0.81
C PHE A 308 -11.40 -21.68 -0.29
N GLY A 309 -11.75 -20.82 -1.29
CA GLY A 309 -12.57 -21.24 -2.43
C GLY A 309 -11.95 -22.38 -3.24
N ARG A 310 -10.62 -22.42 -3.39
CA ARG A 310 -9.93 -23.54 -4.07
C ARG A 310 -9.97 -24.85 -3.28
N TYR A 311 -9.99 -24.78 -1.95
CA TYR A 311 -10.02 -25.99 -1.11
C TYR A 311 -11.42 -26.58 -0.94
N VAL A 312 -12.45 -25.75 -0.86
CA VAL A 312 -13.83 -26.21 -0.59
C VAL A 312 -14.78 -26.07 -1.78
N GLY A 313 -14.34 -25.42 -2.87
CA GLY A 313 -15.17 -25.02 -4.00
C GLY A 313 -15.77 -23.62 -3.82
N GLU A 314 -15.81 -22.84 -4.92
CA GLU A 314 -16.27 -21.44 -4.87
C GLU A 314 -17.71 -21.30 -4.40
N ASP A 315 -18.61 -22.16 -4.85
CA ASP A 315 -20.04 -22.09 -4.50
C ASP A 315 -20.29 -22.44 -3.03
N VAL A 316 -19.57 -23.43 -2.49
CA VAL A 316 -19.59 -23.77 -1.07
C VAL A 316 -19.04 -22.63 -0.22
N ALA A 317 -17.91 -22.05 -0.63
CA ALA A 317 -17.32 -20.90 0.06
C ALA A 317 -18.25 -19.69 0.04
N ARG A 318 -18.91 -19.41 -1.09
CA ARG A 318 -19.88 -18.32 -1.22
C ARG A 318 -21.09 -18.56 -0.30
N ARG A 319 -21.68 -19.75 -0.35
CA ARG A 319 -22.82 -20.12 0.50
C ARG A 319 -22.48 -20.02 1.98
N ALA A 320 -21.32 -20.51 2.39
CA ALA A 320 -20.84 -20.43 3.77
C ALA A 320 -20.69 -18.98 4.27
N ILE A 321 -20.26 -18.05 3.41
CA ILE A 321 -20.14 -16.63 3.73
C ILE A 321 -21.53 -15.96 3.84
N GLU A 322 -22.47 -16.31 2.97
CA GLU A 322 -23.81 -15.70 2.92
C GLU A 322 -24.75 -16.18 4.02
N THR A 323 -24.74 -17.48 4.31
CA THR A 323 -25.71 -18.11 5.23
C THR A 323 -25.12 -18.56 6.56
N GLY A 324 -23.78 -18.46 6.72
CA GLY A 324 -23.08 -19.01 7.88
C GLY A 324 -22.77 -20.51 7.73
N THR A 325 -22.06 -21.04 8.72
CA THR A 325 -21.59 -22.45 8.75
C THR A 325 -22.15 -23.16 9.99
N GLU A 326 -23.47 -23.13 10.17
CA GLU A 326 -24.09 -23.91 11.23
C GLU A 326 -24.04 -25.42 10.93
N LEU A 327 -23.76 -26.21 11.97
CA LEU A 327 -23.84 -27.69 11.87
C LEU A 327 -25.26 -28.14 11.54
N GLY A 328 -25.40 -28.99 10.54
CA GLY A 328 -26.66 -29.53 10.09
C GLY A 328 -26.77 -29.54 8.57
N GLY A 329 -27.93 -29.88 8.09
CA GLY A 329 -28.21 -29.93 6.66
C GLY A 329 -29.70 -29.90 6.38
N GLU A 330 -30.03 -29.66 5.13
CA GLU A 330 -31.39 -29.67 4.62
C GLU A 330 -31.64 -30.88 3.71
N GLU A 331 -32.86 -31.45 3.76
CA GLU A 331 -33.26 -32.47 2.81
C GLU A 331 -33.50 -31.85 1.44
N ARG A 332 -32.77 -32.33 0.44
CA ARG A 332 -32.85 -31.86 -0.96
C ARG A 332 -32.88 -33.03 -1.92
N TYR A 333 -33.43 -32.80 -3.08
CA TYR A 333 -33.21 -33.67 -4.21
C TYR A 333 -31.90 -33.28 -4.90
N VAL A 334 -31.05 -34.28 -5.14
CA VAL A 334 -29.72 -34.09 -5.73
C VAL A 334 -29.45 -35.15 -6.80
N GLY A 335 -28.69 -34.75 -7.82
CA GLY A 335 -27.97 -35.66 -8.70
C GLY A 335 -26.58 -35.92 -8.13
N VAL A 336 -26.15 -37.15 -8.16
CA VAL A 336 -24.86 -37.61 -7.65
C VAL A 336 -24.11 -38.32 -8.75
N LEU A 337 -22.89 -37.92 -9.02
CA LEU A 337 -21.99 -38.55 -9.98
C LEU A 337 -20.70 -38.95 -9.27
N PHE A 338 -20.33 -40.20 -9.38
CA PHE A 338 -18.99 -40.66 -9.05
C PHE A 338 -18.25 -41.04 -10.33
N VAL A 339 -16.99 -40.74 -10.38
CA VAL A 339 -16.06 -41.19 -11.43
C VAL A 339 -14.80 -41.72 -10.77
N ASP A 340 -14.28 -42.86 -11.23
CA ASP A 340 -13.14 -43.55 -10.63
C ASP A 340 -12.28 -44.23 -11.70
N ILE A 341 -10.94 -44.20 -11.50
CA ILE A 341 -9.97 -44.74 -12.46
C ILE A 341 -9.90 -46.28 -12.33
N VAL A 342 -9.97 -46.98 -13.45
CA VAL A 342 -9.81 -48.44 -13.48
C VAL A 342 -8.35 -48.83 -13.23
N GLY A 343 -8.11 -49.63 -12.23
CA GLY A 343 -6.76 -50.17 -11.96
C GLY A 343 -5.72 -49.15 -11.47
N SER A 344 -6.14 -48.08 -10.83
CA SER A 344 -5.29 -47.03 -10.28
C SER A 344 -4.15 -47.52 -9.38
N THR A 345 -4.43 -48.52 -8.56
CA THR A 345 -3.41 -49.19 -7.73
C THR A 345 -2.27 -49.76 -8.57
N ARG A 346 -2.57 -50.32 -9.75
CA ARG A 346 -1.59 -50.87 -10.69
C ARG A 346 -0.83 -49.74 -11.37
N LEU A 347 -1.50 -48.64 -11.71
CA LEU A 347 -0.86 -47.44 -12.25
C LEU A 347 0.17 -46.88 -11.25
N ALA A 348 -0.19 -46.78 -9.97
CA ALA A 348 0.68 -46.30 -8.91
C ALA A 348 1.94 -47.16 -8.65
N VAL A 349 1.80 -48.50 -8.89
CA VAL A 349 2.95 -49.42 -8.76
C VAL A 349 3.90 -49.33 -9.97
N ASN A 350 3.38 -49.08 -11.16
CA ASN A 350 4.12 -49.18 -12.42
C ASN A 350 4.65 -47.83 -12.94
N ARG A 351 4.27 -46.70 -12.34
CA ARG A 351 4.72 -45.35 -12.72
C ARG A 351 5.41 -44.64 -11.58
N PRO A 352 6.38 -43.73 -11.87
CA PRO A 352 6.94 -42.85 -10.86
C PRO A 352 5.83 -42.03 -10.16
N PRO A 353 5.93 -41.78 -8.84
CA PRO A 353 4.89 -41.04 -8.09
C PRO A 353 4.55 -39.66 -8.69
N ARG A 354 5.51 -39.00 -9.30
CA ARG A 354 5.30 -37.70 -9.93
C ARG A 354 4.39 -37.79 -11.16
N GLU A 355 4.59 -38.79 -12.01
CA GLU A 355 3.75 -39.03 -13.19
C GLU A 355 2.33 -39.43 -12.79
N VAL A 356 2.16 -40.17 -11.67
CA VAL A 356 0.84 -40.50 -11.12
C VAL A 356 0.11 -39.24 -10.67
N VAL A 357 0.82 -38.29 -10.00
CA VAL A 357 0.21 -37.02 -9.58
C VAL A 357 -0.14 -36.13 -10.78
N GLU A 358 0.70 -36.08 -11.80
CA GLU A 358 0.43 -35.33 -13.04
C GLU A 358 -0.83 -35.91 -13.72
N LEU A 359 -0.90 -37.22 -13.88
CA LEU A 359 -2.08 -37.89 -14.45
C LEU A 359 -3.37 -37.61 -13.64
N LEU A 360 -3.31 -37.71 -12.31
CA LEU A 360 -4.46 -37.42 -11.45
C LEU A 360 -4.90 -35.97 -11.55
N ASN A 361 -3.96 -35.04 -11.67
CA ASN A 361 -4.29 -33.63 -11.85
C ASN A 361 -5.00 -33.39 -13.20
N ASP A 362 -4.52 -34.02 -14.28
CA ASP A 362 -5.16 -33.91 -15.60
C ASP A 362 -6.55 -34.54 -15.57
N PHE A 363 -6.71 -35.70 -14.94
CA PHE A 363 -8.01 -36.35 -14.73
C PHE A 363 -8.98 -35.47 -13.95
N PHE A 364 -8.57 -34.95 -12.80
CA PHE A 364 -9.41 -34.10 -11.97
C PHE A 364 -9.75 -32.77 -12.64
N GLN A 365 -8.85 -32.24 -13.47
CA GLN A 365 -9.12 -31.01 -14.24
C GLN A 365 -10.29 -31.24 -15.20
N VAL A 366 -10.29 -32.35 -15.95
CA VAL A 366 -11.39 -32.69 -16.85
C VAL A 366 -12.71 -32.85 -16.08
N VAL A 367 -12.65 -33.53 -14.93
CA VAL A 367 -13.83 -33.72 -14.09
C VAL A 367 -14.41 -32.40 -13.59
N VAL A 368 -13.55 -31.50 -13.10
CA VAL A 368 -13.97 -30.17 -12.62
C VAL A 368 -14.57 -29.34 -13.75
N ASP A 369 -13.93 -29.32 -14.92
CA ASP A 369 -14.37 -28.54 -16.07
C ASP A 369 -15.76 -29.01 -16.55
N VAL A 370 -15.95 -30.32 -16.76
CA VAL A 370 -17.21 -30.86 -17.25
C VAL A 370 -18.34 -30.76 -16.23
N VAL A 371 -18.07 -31.11 -14.96
CA VAL A 371 -19.06 -30.96 -13.89
C VAL A 371 -19.50 -29.51 -13.74
N GLY A 372 -18.54 -28.56 -13.76
CA GLY A 372 -18.83 -27.13 -13.68
C GLY A 372 -19.65 -26.62 -14.88
N LYS A 373 -19.37 -27.09 -16.10
CA LYS A 373 -20.13 -26.75 -17.32
C LYS A 373 -21.61 -27.13 -17.20
N HIS A 374 -21.91 -28.27 -16.53
CA HIS A 374 -23.27 -28.72 -16.28
C HIS A 374 -23.90 -28.20 -14.98
N GLY A 375 -23.27 -27.19 -14.32
CA GLY A 375 -23.82 -26.56 -13.12
C GLY A 375 -23.69 -27.40 -11.85
N GLY A 376 -22.90 -28.46 -11.87
CA GLY A 376 -22.54 -29.25 -10.70
C GLY A 376 -21.29 -28.74 -10.00
N PHE A 377 -20.97 -29.26 -8.85
CA PHE A 377 -19.69 -28.99 -8.18
C PHE A 377 -19.02 -30.29 -7.72
N VAL A 378 -17.71 -30.35 -7.80
CA VAL A 378 -16.93 -31.46 -7.27
C VAL A 378 -16.84 -31.30 -5.76
N ASN A 379 -17.51 -32.19 -5.02
CA ASN A 379 -17.56 -32.14 -3.57
C ASN A 379 -16.24 -32.55 -2.93
N LYS A 380 -15.64 -33.63 -3.39
CA LYS A 380 -14.35 -34.11 -2.90
C LYS A 380 -13.66 -35.06 -3.88
N PHE A 381 -12.35 -35.12 -3.76
CA PHE A 381 -11.54 -36.17 -4.36
C PHE A 381 -11.27 -37.26 -3.32
N GLN A 382 -11.44 -38.53 -3.69
CA GLN A 382 -11.25 -39.71 -2.81
C GLN A 382 -10.21 -40.65 -3.43
N GLY A 383 -8.91 -40.29 -3.23
CA GLY A 383 -7.82 -41.03 -3.89
C GLY A 383 -7.80 -40.73 -5.39
N ASP A 384 -8.24 -41.68 -6.19
CA ASP A 384 -8.34 -41.64 -7.64
C ASP A 384 -9.80 -41.46 -8.13
N ALA A 385 -10.72 -41.26 -7.21
CA ALA A 385 -12.14 -41.02 -7.52
C ALA A 385 -12.52 -39.55 -7.22
N ALA A 386 -13.56 -39.07 -7.91
CA ALA A 386 -14.22 -37.82 -7.64
C ALA A 386 -15.71 -37.98 -7.42
N LEU A 387 -16.22 -37.27 -6.42
CA LEU A 387 -17.67 -37.16 -6.14
C LEU A 387 -18.14 -35.79 -6.59
N ALA A 388 -19.08 -35.73 -7.49
CA ALA A 388 -19.76 -34.54 -7.94
C ALA A 388 -21.23 -34.53 -7.56
N ILE A 389 -21.75 -33.34 -7.25
CA ILE A 389 -23.12 -33.12 -6.79
C ILE A 389 -23.78 -32.07 -7.67
N PHE A 390 -25.05 -32.27 -8.01
CA PHE A 390 -25.92 -31.36 -8.75
C PHE A 390 -27.17 -31.07 -7.92
N GLY A 391 -27.63 -29.82 -7.90
CA GLY A 391 -28.77 -29.38 -7.09
C GLY A 391 -28.43 -29.02 -5.63
N ALA A 392 -27.13 -29.00 -5.27
CA ALA A 392 -26.60 -28.50 -4.02
C ALA A 392 -25.14 -28.09 -4.23
N PRO A 393 -24.61 -27.01 -3.55
CA PRO A 393 -25.30 -26.13 -2.61
C PRO A 393 -26.25 -25.13 -3.28
N LEU A 394 -26.17 -24.98 -4.60
CA LEU A 394 -27.07 -24.15 -5.40
C LEU A 394 -28.24 -24.96 -5.93
N ASP A 395 -29.41 -24.33 -6.02
CA ASP A 395 -30.60 -24.96 -6.63
C ASP A 395 -30.40 -25.13 -8.14
N GLN A 396 -30.85 -26.25 -8.68
CA GLN A 396 -30.81 -26.57 -10.10
C GLN A 396 -32.09 -27.34 -10.46
N ASP A 397 -32.83 -26.80 -11.42
CA ASP A 397 -34.15 -27.36 -11.77
C ASP A 397 -34.03 -28.80 -12.32
N ASP A 398 -33.12 -29.03 -13.26
CA ASP A 398 -32.82 -30.38 -13.80
C ASP A 398 -31.48 -30.90 -13.28
N PHE A 399 -31.39 -31.10 -11.96
CA PHE A 399 -30.18 -31.62 -11.30
C PHE A 399 -29.84 -33.04 -11.76
N SER A 400 -30.83 -33.83 -12.13
CA SER A 400 -30.65 -35.22 -12.54
C SER A 400 -30.20 -35.33 -14.00
N GLY A 401 -30.84 -34.60 -14.91
CA GLY A 401 -30.43 -34.52 -16.31
C GLY A 401 -29.01 -33.94 -16.44
N ALA A 402 -28.70 -32.91 -15.69
CA ALA A 402 -27.34 -32.34 -15.66
C ALA A 402 -26.27 -33.35 -15.20
N ALA A 403 -26.57 -34.19 -14.20
CA ALA A 403 -25.66 -35.25 -13.74
C ALA A 403 -25.46 -36.35 -14.80
N LEU A 404 -26.52 -36.73 -15.48
CA LEU A 404 -26.51 -37.73 -16.56
C LEU A 404 -25.77 -37.22 -17.80
N ALA A 405 -26.03 -35.97 -18.22
CA ALA A 405 -25.34 -35.31 -19.33
C ALA A 405 -23.84 -35.15 -19.04
N ALA A 406 -23.48 -34.71 -17.81
CA ALA A 406 -22.11 -34.64 -17.38
C ALA A 406 -21.39 -35.99 -17.44
N ALA A 407 -22.06 -37.10 -17.08
CA ALA A 407 -21.48 -38.44 -17.16
C ALA A 407 -21.20 -38.89 -18.59
N ARG A 408 -22.09 -38.59 -19.55
CA ARG A 408 -21.87 -38.87 -20.97
C ARG A 408 -20.69 -38.07 -21.54
N GLU A 409 -20.66 -36.78 -21.24
CA GLU A 409 -19.56 -35.89 -21.68
C GLU A 409 -18.23 -36.30 -21.04
N LEU A 410 -18.18 -36.58 -19.74
CA LEU A 410 -16.97 -37.03 -19.06
C LEU A 410 -16.36 -38.28 -19.70
N ARG A 411 -17.19 -39.25 -20.09
CA ARG A 411 -16.71 -40.44 -20.79
C ARG A 411 -15.92 -40.08 -22.04
N VAL A 412 -16.42 -39.15 -22.85
CA VAL A 412 -15.80 -38.74 -24.12
C VAL A 412 -14.53 -37.94 -23.83
N GLU A 413 -14.62 -36.90 -23.00
CA GLU A 413 -13.50 -36.00 -22.71
C GLU A 413 -12.33 -36.71 -22.02
N LEU A 414 -12.61 -37.66 -21.09
CA LEU A 414 -11.56 -38.42 -20.42
C LEU A 414 -10.88 -39.41 -21.38
N ALA A 415 -11.65 -40.06 -22.28
CA ALA A 415 -11.07 -40.92 -23.29
C ALA A 415 -10.17 -40.17 -24.29
N ASP A 416 -10.58 -38.97 -24.71
CA ASP A 416 -9.83 -38.15 -25.65
C ASP A 416 -8.54 -37.58 -25.01
N ARG A 417 -8.60 -37.11 -23.77
CA ARG A 417 -7.46 -36.46 -23.13
C ARG A 417 -6.47 -37.40 -22.46
N LEU A 418 -6.96 -38.55 -21.93
CA LEU A 418 -6.15 -39.47 -21.13
C LEU A 418 -5.88 -40.82 -21.80
N GLY A 419 -6.41 -41.05 -22.99
CA GLY A 419 -6.16 -42.17 -23.93
C GLY A 419 -5.94 -43.55 -23.32
N ASP A 420 -4.92 -43.70 -22.51
CA ASP A 420 -4.53 -44.98 -21.87
C ASP A 420 -5.18 -45.23 -20.50
N VAL A 421 -6.03 -44.33 -20.02
CA VAL A 421 -6.65 -44.41 -18.69
C VAL A 421 -8.13 -44.71 -18.83
N ASP A 422 -8.51 -45.87 -18.31
CA ASP A 422 -9.91 -46.33 -18.30
C ASP A 422 -10.60 -45.88 -17.01
N MET A 423 -11.92 -45.67 -17.04
CA MET A 423 -12.68 -45.15 -15.91
C MET A 423 -14.02 -45.86 -15.77
N GLY A 424 -14.61 -45.78 -14.58
CA GLY A 424 -16.02 -46.11 -14.35
C GLY A 424 -16.77 -44.87 -13.87
N ILE A 425 -17.95 -44.61 -14.40
CA ILE A 425 -18.81 -43.49 -14.05
C ILE A 425 -20.18 -44.00 -13.59
N GLY A 426 -20.61 -43.61 -12.40
CA GLY A 426 -21.90 -43.99 -11.83
C GLY A 426 -22.74 -42.77 -11.49
N VAL A 427 -24.00 -42.75 -11.91
CA VAL A 427 -24.96 -41.67 -11.66
C VAL A 427 -26.18 -42.16 -10.92
N SER A 428 -26.54 -41.45 -9.87
CA SER A 428 -27.81 -41.67 -9.16
C SER A 428 -28.46 -40.32 -8.81
N ALA A 429 -29.74 -40.32 -8.57
CA ALA A 429 -30.47 -39.16 -8.12
C ALA A 429 -31.54 -39.49 -7.08
N GLY A 430 -31.78 -38.58 -6.18
CA GLY A 430 -32.81 -38.75 -5.16
C GLY A 430 -32.67 -37.80 -3.98
N LYS A 431 -33.43 -38.07 -2.95
CA LYS A 431 -33.47 -37.27 -1.72
C LYS A 431 -32.24 -37.57 -0.86
N ALA A 432 -31.57 -36.56 -0.45
CA ALA A 432 -30.39 -36.63 0.42
C ALA A 432 -30.34 -35.43 1.37
N VAL A 433 -29.51 -35.50 2.40
CA VAL A 433 -29.23 -34.37 3.29
C VAL A 433 -27.93 -33.70 2.82
N ALA A 434 -28.02 -32.43 2.43
CA ALA A 434 -26.90 -31.60 2.02
C ALA A 434 -26.61 -30.54 3.10
N GLY A 435 -25.38 -30.45 3.57
CA GLY A 435 -25.06 -29.49 4.61
C GLY A 435 -23.66 -29.65 5.20
N HIS A 436 -23.41 -28.88 6.28
CA HIS A 436 -22.14 -28.91 7.01
C HIS A 436 -22.14 -30.01 8.07
N ILE A 437 -21.24 -30.94 7.92
CA ILE A 437 -21.10 -32.12 8.79
C ILE A 437 -19.69 -32.10 9.38
N GLY A 438 -19.58 -32.45 10.66
CA GLY A 438 -18.28 -32.50 11.35
C GLY A 438 -18.37 -32.00 12.80
N SER A 439 -17.40 -31.24 13.21
CA SER A 439 -17.33 -30.60 14.52
C SER A 439 -17.12 -29.10 14.37
N GLU A 440 -17.29 -28.33 15.46
CA GLU A 440 -16.99 -26.89 15.47
C GLU A 440 -15.57 -26.54 14.98
N GLN A 441 -14.62 -27.46 15.11
CA GLN A 441 -13.22 -27.27 14.70
C GLN A 441 -12.93 -27.68 13.26
N ARG A 442 -13.78 -28.58 12.67
CA ARG A 442 -13.60 -29.09 11.31
C ARG A 442 -14.94 -29.40 10.69
N LEU A 443 -15.32 -28.60 9.73
CA LEU A 443 -16.55 -28.74 8.95
C LEU A 443 -16.22 -29.21 7.54
N GLU A 444 -17.11 -30.04 6.98
CA GLU A 444 -17.10 -30.42 5.59
C GLU A 444 -18.52 -30.26 5.05
N TYR A 445 -18.66 -29.51 3.94
CA TYR A 445 -19.92 -29.49 3.23
C TYR A 445 -20.01 -30.75 2.40
N THR A 446 -21.03 -31.56 2.65
CA THR A 446 -21.21 -32.85 1.96
C THR A 446 -22.66 -33.22 1.85
N VAL A 447 -22.92 -34.26 1.05
CA VAL A 447 -24.24 -34.83 0.83
C VAL A 447 -24.24 -36.24 1.37
N ILE A 448 -25.24 -36.59 2.17
CA ILE A 448 -25.43 -37.92 2.74
C ILE A 448 -26.82 -38.43 2.39
N GLY A 449 -26.90 -39.61 1.79
CA GLY A 449 -28.15 -40.25 1.42
C GLY A 449 -27.93 -41.46 0.54
N ASP A 450 -29.01 -42.20 0.29
CA ASP A 450 -29.02 -43.40 -0.55
C ASP A 450 -28.44 -43.14 -1.95
N PRO A 451 -28.72 -42.00 -2.65
CA PRO A 451 -28.16 -41.72 -3.97
C PRO A 451 -26.64 -41.70 -4.01
N VAL A 452 -25.97 -41.26 -2.92
CA VAL A 452 -24.52 -41.24 -2.84
C VAL A 452 -23.93 -42.66 -2.84
N ASN A 453 -24.52 -43.54 -2.04
CA ASN A 453 -24.10 -44.93 -1.97
C ASN A 453 -24.41 -45.67 -3.28
N GLU A 454 -25.58 -45.41 -3.89
CA GLU A 454 -25.99 -45.99 -5.16
C GLU A 454 -25.01 -45.59 -6.28
N ALA A 455 -24.72 -44.30 -6.44
CA ALA A 455 -23.78 -43.81 -7.45
C ALA A 455 -22.38 -44.45 -7.29
N ALA A 456 -21.86 -44.55 -6.06
CA ALA A 456 -20.60 -45.23 -5.80
C ALA A 456 -20.57 -46.70 -6.21
N ARG A 457 -21.68 -47.43 -6.00
CA ARG A 457 -21.80 -48.84 -6.43
C ARG A 457 -21.97 -49.00 -7.93
N LEU A 458 -22.71 -48.08 -8.56
CA LEU A 458 -22.85 -48.03 -10.02
C LEU A 458 -21.49 -47.76 -10.68
N THR A 459 -20.64 -46.90 -10.09
CA THR A 459 -19.29 -46.64 -10.57
C THR A 459 -18.43 -47.91 -10.63
N GLU A 460 -18.49 -48.74 -9.59
CA GLU A 460 -17.75 -50.00 -9.57
C GLU A 460 -18.26 -50.97 -10.66
N LEU A 461 -19.57 -51.09 -10.84
CA LEU A 461 -20.15 -51.93 -11.91
C LEU A 461 -19.82 -51.37 -13.31
N ALA A 462 -19.81 -50.04 -13.46
CA ALA A 462 -19.52 -49.40 -14.73
C ALA A 462 -18.10 -49.69 -15.25
N LYS A 463 -17.15 -50.06 -14.39
CA LYS A 463 -15.80 -50.47 -14.79
C LYS A 463 -15.80 -51.76 -15.66
N ASP A 464 -16.81 -52.60 -15.56
CA ASP A 464 -16.94 -53.83 -16.32
C ASP A 464 -17.86 -53.67 -17.55
N GLU A 465 -18.58 -52.57 -17.67
CA GLU A 465 -19.48 -52.24 -18.78
C GLU A 465 -18.71 -51.67 -20.00
N GLN A 466 -19.22 -51.92 -21.20
CA GLN A 466 -18.65 -51.37 -22.44
C GLN A 466 -18.79 -49.86 -22.52
N THR A 467 -19.89 -49.34 -22.00
CA THR A 467 -20.17 -47.90 -21.97
C THR A 467 -19.32 -47.13 -20.94
N ARG A 468 -18.76 -47.82 -19.94
CA ARG A 468 -18.06 -47.23 -18.80
C ARG A 468 -18.91 -46.26 -17.96
N VAL A 469 -20.21 -46.18 -18.27
CA VAL A 469 -21.15 -45.28 -17.59
C VAL A 469 -22.40 -46.08 -17.24
N LEU A 470 -22.84 -45.96 -15.99
CA LEU A 470 -24.12 -46.50 -15.52
C LEU A 470 -24.89 -45.42 -14.75
N GLY A 471 -26.16 -45.28 -15.07
CA GLY A 471 -27.14 -44.52 -14.29
C GLY A 471 -28.10 -45.44 -13.53
N SER A 472 -28.76 -44.94 -12.50
CA SER A 472 -29.96 -45.58 -11.95
C SER A 472 -31.20 -45.17 -12.78
N ALA A 473 -32.15 -46.08 -12.99
CA ALA A 473 -33.41 -45.71 -13.62
C ALA A 473 -34.12 -44.56 -12.92
N ARG A 474 -33.93 -44.43 -11.61
CA ARG A 474 -34.46 -43.30 -10.84
C ARG A 474 -33.86 -41.98 -11.27
N ALA A 475 -32.56 -41.94 -11.60
CA ALA A 475 -31.93 -40.74 -12.13
C ALA A 475 -32.55 -40.36 -13.48
N VAL A 476 -32.78 -41.32 -14.36
CA VAL A 476 -33.42 -41.08 -15.66
C VAL A 476 -34.88 -40.60 -15.48
N PHE A 477 -35.65 -41.17 -14.56
CA PHE A 477 -37.03 -40.72 -14.28
C PHE A 477 -37.11 -39.30 -13.66
N LEU A 478 -36.06 -38.82 -13.01
CA LEU A 478 -35.99 -37.47 -12.43
C LEU A 478 -35.37 -36.46 -13.38
N ALA A 479 -34.84 -36.88 -14.50
CA ALA A 479 -34.27 -36.04 -15.53
C ALA A 479 -35.34 -35.47 -16.46
N GLY A 480 -35.02 -34.33 -17.08
CA GLY A 480 -35.82 -33.78 -18.18
C GLY A 480 -35.89 -34.74 -19.38
N ASP A 481 -36.99 -34.66 -20.13
CA ASP A 481 -37.29 -35.59 -21.25
C ASP A 481 -36.15 -35.61 -22.29
N GLU A 482 -35.47 -34.52 -22.52
CA GLU A 482 -34.37 -34.39 -23.48
C GLU A 482 -33.19 -35.28 -23.11
N GLU A 483 -32.72 -35.23 -21.88
CA GLU A 483 -31.60 -36.05 -21.43
C GLU A 483 -32.04 -37.51 -21.17
N ALA A 484 -33.25 -37.71 -20.65
CA ALA A 484 -33.80 -39.05 -20.41
C ALA A 484 -33.85 -39.90 -21.70
N ALA A 485 -34.08 -39.28 -22.87
CA ALA A 485 -34.13 -39.97 -24.18
C ALA A 485 -32.77 -40.56 -24.61
N HIS A 486 -31.68 -40.19 -24.01
CA HIS A 486 -30.35 -40.73 -24.27
C HIS A 486 -30.00 -41.97 -23.42
N TRP A 487 -30.97 -42.50 -22.66
CA TRP A 487 -30.72 -43.57 -21.72
C TRP A 487 -31.70 -44.74 -21.87
N GLU A 488 -31.17 -45.96 -21.95
CA GLU A 488 -31.95 -47.18 -21.95
C GLU A 488 -31.98 -47.79 -20.54
N ILE A 489 -33.19 -48.11 -20.07
CA ILE A 489 -33.42 -48.80 -18.79
C ILE A 489 -33.34 -50.31 -19.02
N GLY A 490 -32.39 -50.96 -18.35
CA GLY A 490 -32.11 -52.38 -18.46
C GLY A 490 -32.58 -53.20 -17.25
N GLU A 491 -31.81 -54.22 -16.93
CA GLU A 491 -32.11 -55.19 -15.87
C GLU A 491 -31.93 -54.60 -14.45
N GLY A 492 -32.58 -55.26 -13.47
CA GLY A 492 -32.41 -54.98 -12.06
C GLY A 492 -31.24 -55.75 -11.47
N VAL A 493 -30.45 -55.06 -10.66
CA VAL A 493 -29.31 -55.66 -9.94
C VAL A 493 -29.37 -55.30 -8.46
N GLU A 494 -29.13 -56.28 -7.59
CA GLU A 494 -28.99 -56.02 -6.16
C GLU A 494 -27.59 -55.47 -5.86
N LEU A 495 -27.53 -54.16 -5.53
CA LEU A 495 -26.27 -53.49 -5.18
C LEU A 495 -25.84 -53.86 -3.76
N ARG A 496 -24.56 -54.19 -3.58
CA ARG A 496 -24.00 -54.59 -2.29
C ARG A 496 -24.31 -53.58 -1.19
N GLY A 497 -25.06 -54.03 -0.16
CA GLY A 497 -25.36 -53.27 1.05
C GLY A 497 -26.64 -52.41 0.96
N ARG A 498 -27.41 -52.45 -0.13
CA ARG A 498 -28.69 -51.72 -0.23
C ARG A 498 -29.94 -52.57 0.07
N GLY A 499 -29.93 -53.88 -0.24
CA GLY A 499 -31.08 -54.74 -0.04
C GLY A 499 -32.34 -54.39 -0.87
N ILE A 500 -32.17 -53.51 -1.85
CA ILE A 500 -33.20 -53.04 -2.79
C ILE A 500 -32.60 -53.16 -4.19
N GLU A 501 -33.39 -53.72 -5.09
CA GLU A 501 -33.04 -53.88 -6.50
C GLU A 501 -32.95 -52.50 -7.17
N THR A 502 -31.83 -52.24 -7.89
CA THR A 502 -31.62 -51.06 -8.69
C THR A 502 -31.76 -51.43 -10.17
N LEU A 503 -32.67 -50.80 -10.88
CA LEU A 503 -32.74 -50.89 -12.34
C LEU A 503 -31.61 -50.07 -12.94
N LEU A 504 -30.76 -50.70 -13.74
CA LEU A 504 -29.64 -50.06 -14.41
C LEU A 504 -30.12 -49.25 -15.62
N ALA A 505 -29.51 -48.12 -15.84
CA ALA A 505 -29.68 -47.34 -17.06
C ALA A 505 -28.32 -47.19 -17.77
N ARG A 506 -28.28 -47.36 -19.07
CA ARG A 506 -27.10 -47.25 -19.92
C ARG A 506 -27.30 -46.12 -20.93
N PRO A 507 -26.24 -45.30 -21.20
CA PRO A 507 -26.36 -44.31 -22.27
C PRO A 507 -26.47 -44.99 -23.62
N ASP A 508 -27.39 -44.53 -24.47
CA ASP A 508 -27.50 -44.97 -25.86
C ASP A 508 -26.30 -44.42 -26.65
N LEU A 509 -25.51 -45.33 -27.23
CA LEU A 509 -24.28 -44.99 -27.98
C LEU A 509 -24.58 -44.56 -29.43
N ASP A 510 -25.81 -44.81 -29.92
CA ASP A 510 -26.19 -44.57 -31.32
C ASP A 510 -26.83 -43.19 -31.54
N VAL A 511 -27.14 -42.44 -30.50
CA VAL A 511 -27.67 -41.08 -30.60
C VAL A 511 -26.48 -40.12 -30.85
N ALA A 512 -26.28 -39.76 -32.12
CA ALA A 512 -25.29 -38.75 -32.51
C ALA A 512 -25.63 -37.41 -31.80
N GLU A 513 -24.66 -36.83 -31.12
CA GLU A 513 -24.81 -35.48 -30.56
C GLU A 513 -25.25 -34.49 -31.65
N PRO A 514 -26.22 -33.59 -31.38
CA PRO A 514 -26.52 -32.52 -32.30
C PRO A 514 -25.26 -31.63 -32.42
N THR A 515 -24.71 -31.56 -33.64
CA THR A 515 -23.62 -30.65 -33.96
C THR A 515 -23.99 -29.24 -33.47
N PRO A 516 -23.12 -28.58 -32.68
CA PRO A 516 -23.41 -27.23 -32.26
C PRO A 516 -23.58 -26.33 -33.48
N ASP A 517 -24.75 -25.71 -33.60
CA ASP A 517 -25.08 -24.73 -34.64
C ASP A 517 -24.07 -23.61 -34.54
N VAL A 518 -23.13 -23.58 -35.47
CA VAL A 518 -22.15 -22.48 -35.65
C VAL A 518 -22.89 -21.35 -36.36
N GLY A 519 -23.57 -20.51 -35.57
CA GLY A 519 -24.19 -19.26 -35.99
C GLY A 519 -23.38 -18.05 -35.59
#